data_b15a66de0896d049544ba8e287212e01
#
_entry.id   b15a66de0896d049544ba8e287212e01
#
_cell.length_a   1.000
_cell.length_b   1.000
_cell.length_c   1.000
_cell.angle_alpha   90.00
_cell.angle_beta   90.00
_cell.angle_gamma   90.00
#
_symmetry.space_group_name_H-M   'P 1'
#
loop_
_entity.id
_entity.type
_entity.pdbx_description
1 polymer ?
#
loop_
_entity_poly.entity_id
_entity_poly.type
_entity_poly.pdbx_seq_one_letter_code
_entity_poly.pdbx_strand_id
1 'polypeptide(L)'
;MLPSCWHDDLYRLLQNAGIPVVMLDQIPASMRHFPVDCVISDNYKGGALLAEHLLEKGHTKVWIMEQYLDAYTIEQRIQGFVDVYQKNGIDLLKQQDSFPPVSFGSTAETVIQSNLHFQKLIDSSDPPTAVFFDCYLSAMGGLSAASQARISVPQDISFVCFDDDPLFKTMSAAMTCVSQDLTSIGKHAVELLLKRIHGDYTDFPKIDMLDVVFHPRLSVKDLSGHNSTTSGKD
;
A
#
# COMPACT_ATOMS: atom_id res chain seq x y z
N MET A 1 8.94 -1.30 -15.34
CA MET A 1 9.33 0.11 -15.63
C MET A 1 8.81 0.93 -14.48
N LEU A 2 9.62 1.76 -13.85
CA LEU A 2 9.19 2.58 -12.71
C LEU A 2 8.26 3.71 -13.21
N PRO A 3 7.22 4.08 -12.43
CA PRO A 3 6.20 5.06 -12.85
C PRO A 3 6.76 6.44 -13.20
N SER A 4 7.86 6.83 -12.57
CA SER A 4 8.57 8.09 -12.86
C SER A 4 9.10 8.21 -14.29
N CYS A 5 9.10 7.10 -15.05
CA CYS A 5 9.57 7.05 -16.45
C CYS A 5 8.43 6.82 -17.44
N TRP A 6 7.18 6.79 -17.00
CA TRP A 6 6.05 6.62 -17.91
C TRP A 6 5.69 7.95 -18.55
N HIS A 7 5.69 7.96 -19.88
CA HIS A 7 5.21 9.08 -20.67
C HIS A 7 4.07 8.62 -21.56
N ASP A 8 2.95 9.32 -21.53
CA ASP A 8 1.80 9.08 -22.41
C ASP A 8 2.21 9.01 -23.88
N ASP A 9 3.22 9.79 -24.25
CA ASP A 9 3.77 9.80 -25.62
C ASP A 9 4.41 8.46 -25.99
N LEU A 10 5.07 7.76 -25.06
CA LEU A 10 5.63 6.44 -25.33
C LEU A 10 4.52 5.42 -25.59
N TYR A 11 3.46 5.43 -24.80
CA TYR A 11 2.31 4.54 -25.02
C TYR A 11 1.68 4.79 -26.38
N ARG A 12 1.43 6.07 -26.74
CA ARG A 12 0.89 6.46 -28.05
C ARG A 12 1.79 6.03 -29.20
N LEU A 13 3.10 6.15 -29.03
CA LEU A 13 4.08 5.70 -30.02
C LEU A 13 3.99 4.20 -30.26
N LEU A 14 3.95 3.40 -29.20
CA LEU A 14 3.83 1.94 -29.28
C LEU A 14 2.48 1.53 -29.89
N GLN A 15 1.40 2.15 -29.48
CA GLN A 15 0.07 1.90 -30.01
C GLN A 15 0.00 2.22 -31.53
N ASN A 16 0.54 3.37 -31.96
CA ASN A 16 0.58 3.76 -33.38
C ASN A 16 1.47 2.83 -34.22
N ALA A 17 2.47 2.22 -33.61
CA ALA A 17 3.32 1.20 -34.26
C ALA A 17 2.67 -0.19 -34.27
N GLY A 18 1.46 -0.37 -33.72
CA GLY A 18 0.79 -1.67 -33.63
C GLY A 18 1.46 -2.64 -32.65
N ILE A 19 2.22 -2.11 -31.69
CA ILE A 19 2.93 -2.92 -30.69
C ILE A 19 2.02 -3.11 -29.46
N PRO A 20 1.65 -4.35 -29.10
CA PRO A 20 0.82 -4.61 -27.92
C PRO A 20 1.55 -4.20 -26.64
N VAL A 21 0.80 -3.63 -25.70
CA VAL A 21 1.30 -3.19 -24.38
C VAL A 21 0.41 -3.76 -23.29
N VAL A 22 1.03 -4.33 -22.26
CA VAL A 22 0.36 -4.74 -21.02
C VAL A 22 1.05 -4.02 -19.85
N MET A 23 0.29 -3.31 -19.05
CA MET A 23 0.79 -2.65 -17.86
C MET A 23 0.76 -3.59 -16.66
N LEU A 24 1.75 -3.48 -15.79
CA LEU A 24 1.92 -4.32 -14.61
C LEU A 24 1.94 -3.48 -13.34
N ASP A 25 1.20 -3.93 -12.33
CA ASP A 25 1.20 -3.44 -10.95
C ASP A 25 0.86 -1.94 -10.83
N GLN A 26 1.66 -1.06 -11.40
CA GLN A 26 1.43 0.38 -11.31
C GLN A 26 0.84 0.94 -12.61
N ILE A 27 -0.34 1.57 -12.48
CA ILE A 27 -0.99 2.29 -13.56
C ILE A 27 -0.91 3.79 -13.21
N PRO A 28 -0.23 4.62 -14.04
CA PRO A 28 -0.27 6.07 -13.87
C PRO A 28 -1.72 6.57 -13.88
N ALA A 29 -2.05 7.56 -13.04
CA ALA A 29 -3.41 8.09 -12.99
C ALA A 29 -3.85 8.68 -14.33
N SER A 30 -2.91 9.25 -15.10
CA SER A 30 -3.17 9.72 -16.48
C SER A 30 -3.64 8.61 -17.42
N MET A 31 -3.21 7.36 -17.18
CA MET A 31 -3.51 6.20 -18.02
C MET A 31 -4.86 5.54 -17.71
N ARG A 32 -5.55 5.92 -16.63
CA ARG A 32 -6.86 5.33 -16.25
C ARG A 32 -7.95 5.48 -17.33
N HIS A 33 -7.78 6.42 -18.23
CA HIS A 33 -8.71 6.70 -19.32
C HIS A 33 -8.25 6.15 -20.68
N PHE A 34 -7.09 5.53 -20.75
CA PHE A 34 -6.58 4.93 -21.97
C PHE A 34 -6.98 3.46 -22.07
N PRO A 35 -7.37 2.99 -23.27
CA PRO A 35 -7.65 1.58 -23.49
C PRO A 35 -6.32 0.79 -23.52
N VAL A 36 -5.89 0.29 -22.37
CA VAL A 36 -4.66 -0.50 -22.20
C VAL A 36 -4.96 -1.73 -21.36
N ASP A 37 -4.34 -2.85 -21.71
CA ASP A 37 -4.39 -4.05 -20.88
C ASP A 37 -3.56 -3.87 -19.62
N CYS A 38 -4.11 -4.33 -18.49
CA CYS A 38 -3.45 -4.21 -17.19
C CYS A 38 -3.55 -5.51 -16.41
N VAL A 39 -2.50 -5.86 -15.68
CA VAL A 39 -2.54 -6.90 -14.64
C VAL A 39 -2.10 -6.28 -13.34
N ILE A 40 -3.00 -6.24 -12.36
CA ILE A 40 -2.84 -5.54 -11.09
C ILE A 40 -3.32 -6.40 -9.93
N SER A 41 -2.90 -6.05 -8.72
CA SER A 41 -3.51 -6.56 -7.49
C SER A 41 -4.80 -5.82 -7.16
N ASP A 42 -5.69 -6.45 -6.38
CA ASP A 42 -6.83 -5.76 -5.76
C ASP A 42 -6.36 -4.82 -4.65
N ASN A 43 -5.88 -3.65 -5.08
CA ASN A 43 -5.30 -2.65 -4.20
C ASN A 43 -6.33 -2.09 -3.22
N TYR A 44 -7.59 -1.92 -3.66
CA TYR A 44 -8.69 -1.46 -2.81
C TYR A 44 -8.96 -2.46 -1.68
N LYS A 45 -9.10 -3.74 -2.01
CA LYS A 45 -9.30 -4.80 -1.02
C LYS A 45 -8.15 -4.89 -0.03
N GLY A 46 -6.91 -4.75 -0.52
CA GLY A 46 -5.73 -4.80 0.36
C GLY A 46 -5.70 -3.66 1.37
N GLY A 47 -6.03 -2.44 0.95
CA GLY A 47 -6.20 -1.30 1.86
C GLY A 47 -7.32 -1.53 2.87
N ALA A 48 -8.48 -2.03 2.41
CA ALA A 48 -9.62 -2.32 3.27
C ALA A 48 -9.29 -3.36 4.36
N LEU A 49 -8.61 -4.46 4.01
CA LEU A 49 -8.21 -5.51 4.97
C LEU A 49 -7.31 -4.98 6.09
N LEU A 50 -6.37 -4.08 5.77
CA LEU A 50 -5.51 -3.44 6.77
C LEU A 50 -6.30 -2.52 7.70
N ALA A 51 -7.24 -1.76 7.16
CA ALA A 51 -8.11 -0.88 7.92
C ALA A 51 -9.06 -1.64 8.84
N GLU A 52 -9.71 -2.70 8.34
CA GLU A 52 -10.58 -3.59 9.13
C GLU A 52 -9.82 -4.17 10.32
N HIS A 53 -8.60 -4.67 10.09
CA HIS A 53 -7.76 -5.21 11.16
C HIS A 53 -7.42 -4.17 12.22
N LEU A 54 -7.04 -2.94 11.84
CA LEU A 54 -6.75 -1.88 12.81
C LEU A 54 -8.00 -1.47 13.60
N LEU A 55 -9.17 -1.38 12.96
CA LEU A 55 -10.43 -1.08 13.63
C LEU A 55 -10.85 -2.19 14.60
N GLU A 56 -10.72 -3.46 14.21
CA GLU A 56 -10.98 -4.61 15.10
C GLU A 56 -10.08 -4.57 16.34
N LYS A 57 -8.84 -4.04 16.19
CA LYS A 57 -7.89 -3.83 17.27
C LYS A 57 -8.09 -2.53 18.04
N GLY A 58 -9.15 -1.76 17.74
CA GLY A 58 -9.52 -0.55 18.46
C GLY A 58 -8.74 0.72 18.06
N HIS A 59 -8.03 0.70 16.93
CA HIS A 59 -7.32 1.87 16.44
C HIS A 59 -8.26 2.78 15.66
N THR A 60 -8.68 3.89 16.28
CA THR A 60 -9.56 4.90 15.66
C THR A 60 -8.79 6.14 15.20
N LYS A 61 -7.56 6.30 15.65
CA LYS A 61 -6.66 7.39 15.27
C LYS A 61 -5.46 6.80 14.54
N VAL A 62 -5.48 6.87 13.22
CA VAL A 62 -4.50 6.25 12.34
C VAL A 62 -3.96 7.28 11.35
N TRP A 63 -2.67 7.26 11.13
CA TRP A 63 -1.99 8.06 10.12
C TRP A 63 -1.75 7.23 8.86
N ILE A 64 -1.97 7.84 7.70
CA ILE A 64 -1.63 7.25 6.40
C ILE A 64 -0.31 7.88 5.95
N MET A 65 0.74 7.07 5.85
CA MET A 65 2.01 7.46 5.28
C MET A 65 1.97 7.19 3.79
N GLU A 66 1.46 8.17 3.06
CA GLU A 66 1.26 8.10 1.63
C GLU A 66 2.52 8.51 0.88
N GLN A 67 2.97 7.64 -0.04
CA GLN A 67 3.92 8.01 -1.07
C GLN A 67 3.14 8.70 -2.20
N TYR A 68 3.42 9.99 -2.44
CA TYR A 68 2.82 10.67 -3.58
C TYR A 68 3.41 10.12 -4.88
N LEU A 69 2.76 9.11 -5.40
CA LEU A 69 2.93 8.66 -6.78
C LEU A 69 1.62 8.96 -7.50
N ASP A 70 1.71 9.59 -8.65
CA ASP A 70 0.57 9.73 -9.56
C ASP A 70 0.22 8.33 -10.14
N ALA A 71 -0.25 7.43 -9.27
CA ALA A 71 -0.52 6.05 -9.57
C ALA A 71 -1.91 5.64 -9.07
N TYR A 72 -2.76 5.24 -10.01
CA TYR A 72 -4.12 4.77 -9.72
C TYR A 72 -4.15 3.66 -8.67
N THR A 73 -3.18 2.72 -8.70
CA THR A 73 -3.11 1.61 -7.76
C THR A 73 -2.84 2.06 -6.32
N ILE A 74 -2.03 3.11 -6.13
CA ILE A 74 -1.81 3.71 -4.80
C ILE A 74 -3.09 4.41 -4.31
N GLU A 75 -3.74 5.19 -5.18
CA GLU A 75 -5.03 5.80 -4.85
C GLU A 75 -6.05 4.75 -4.38
N GLN A 76 -6.10 3.58 -5.04
CA GLN A 76 -7.00 2.50 -4.65
C GLN A 76 -6.67 1.90 -3.28
N ARG A 77 -5.37 1.74 -2.92
CA ARG A 77 -4.96 1.29 -1.58
C ARG A 77 -5.49 2.22 -0.50
N ILE A 78 -5.26 3.51 -0.68
CA ILE A 78 -5.68 4.55 0.26
C ILE A 78 -7.20 4.64 0.31
N GLN A 79 -7.87 4.62 -0.84
CA GLN A 79 -9.33 4.69 -0.89
C GLN A 79 -9.97 3.52 -0.14
N GLY A 80 -9.49 2.28 -0.36
CA GLY A 80 -9.98 1.11 0.37
C GLY A 80 -9.81 1.25 1.88
N PHE A 81 -8.65 1.76 2.31
CA PHE A 81 -8.38 2.00 3.72
C PHE A 81 -9.28 3.08 4.33
N VAL A 82 -9.41 4.22 3.67
CA VAL A 82 -10.23 5.36 4.13
C VAL A 82 -11.71 5.02 4.18
N ASP A 83 -12.22 4.32 3.17
CA ASP A 83 -13.64 3.95 3.08
C ASP A 83 -14.11 3.08 4.26
N VAL A 84 -13.25 2.18 4.76
CA VAL A 84 -13.56 1.36 5.93
C VAL A 84 -13.73 2.24 7.17
N TYR A 85 -12.83 3.18 7.40
CA TYR A 85 -12.95 4.13 8.52
C TYR A 85 -14.18 5.03 8.38
N GLN A 86 -14.42 5.55 7.19
CA GLN A 86 -15.55 6.42 6.89
C GLN A 86 -16.90 5.72 7.11
N LYS A 87 -17.03 4.45 6.71
CA LYS A 87 -18.21 3.61 6.98
C LYS A 87 -18.45 3.40 8.47
N ASN A 88 -17.41 3.50 9.29
CA ASN A 88 -17.49 3.44 10.75
C ASN A 88 -17.58 4.84 11.43
N GLY A 89 -17.87 5.89 10.67
CA GLY A 89 -18.07 7.24 11.17
C GLY A 89 -16.78 7.99 11.52
N ILE A 90 -15.62 7.51 11.09
CA ILE A 90 -14.31 8.10 11.36
C ILE A 90 -13.76 8.73 10.08
N ASP A 91 -13.49 10.03 10.10
CA ASP A 91 -12.93 10.76 8.99
C ASP A 91 -11.41 10.94 9.19
N LEU A 92 -10.64 9.98 8.64
CA LEU A 92 -9.18 10.01 8.76
C LEU A 92 -8.56 11.21 8.04
N LEU A 93 -9.15 11.66 6.93
CA LEU A 93 -8.58 12.74 6.13
C LEU A 93 -8.60 14.06 6.91
N LYS A 94 -9.65 14.31 7.71
CA LYS A 94 -9.67 15.47 8.62
C LYS A 94 -8.65 15.38 9.73
N GLN A 95 -8.24 14.18 10.12
CA GLN A 95 -7.21 13.99 11.14
C GLN A 95 -5.80 14.31 10.60
N GLN A 96 -5.62 14.34 9.28
CA GLN A 96 -4.32 14.45 8.61
C GLN A 96 -4.01 15.83 8.00
N ASP A 97 -4.81 16.84 8.26
CA ASP A 97 -4.76 18.18 7.62
C ASP A 97 -3.39 18.91 7.68
N SER A 98 -2.41 18.36 8.38
CA SER A 98 -1.16 19.07 8.67
C SER A 98 0.07 18.59 7.89
N PHE A 99 -0.03 17.52 7.08
CA PHE A 99 1.15 16.96 6.42
C PHE A 99 0.89 16.71 4.94
N PRO A 100 1.56 17.44 4.04
CA PRO A 100 1.41 17.19 2.62
C PRO A 100 1.96 15.80 2.26
N PRO A 101 1.36 15.14 1.25
CA PRO A 101 1.91 13.91 0.71
C PRO A 101 3.36 14.14 0.24
N VAL A 102 4.20 13.12 0.39
CA VAL A 102 5.63 13.24 0.10
C VAL A 102 5.89 12.88 -1.34
N SER A 103 6.44 13.82 -2.11
CA SER A 103 6.88 13.54 -3.48
C SER A 103 8.27 12.89 -3.46
N PHE A 104 8.43 11.77 -4.16
CA PHE A 104 9.67 10.99 -4.16
C PHE A 104 10.28 10.86 -5.55
N GLY A 105 11.58 11.13 -5.64
CA GLY A 105 12.35 10.98 -6.88
C GLY A 105 13.02 9.61 -7.04
N SER A 106 13.40 8.96 -5.94
CA SER A 106 14.13 7.69 -5.92
C SER A 106 13.77 6.82 -4.71
N THR A 107 14.12 5.53 -4.77
CA THR A 107 13.94 4.58 -3.65
C THR A 107 14.56 5.08 -2.33
N ALA A 108 15.80 5.59 -2.40
CA ALA A 108 16.48 6.12 -1.21
C ALA A 108 15.77 7.36 -0.66
N GLU A 109 15.30 8.23 -1.53
CA GLU A 109 14.57 9.44 -1.15
C GLU A 109 13.24 9.11 -0.47
N THR A 110 12.52 8.11 -0.94
CA THR A 110 11.31 7.59 -0.29
C THR A 110 11.57 7.23 1.17
N VAL A 111 12.58 6.42 1.43
CA VAL A 111 12.93 5.99 2.80
C VAL A 111 13.30 7.20 3.68
N ILE A 112 14.13 8.12 3.16
CA ILE A 112 14.57 9.32 3.89
C ILE A 112 13.38 10.24 4.23
N GLN A 113 12.52 10.51 3.27
CA GLN A 113 11.37 11.39 3.48
C GLN A 113 10.35 10.77 4.43
N SER A 114 10.06 9.47 4.30
CA SER A 114 9.19 8.76 5.24
C SER A 114 9.75 8.77 6.66
N ASN A 115 11.07 8.65 6.83
CA ASN A 115 11.72 8.79 8.13
C ASN A 115 11.47 10.19 8.71
N LEU A 116 11.74 11.25 7.94
CA LEU A 116 11.55 12.64 8.38
C LEU A 116 10.08 12.95 8.71
N HIS A 117 9.15 12.42 7.94
CA HIS A 117 7.71 12.61 8.21
C HIS A 117 7.27 11.90 9.46
N PHE A 118 7.74 10.67 9.67
CA PHE A 118 7.42 9.93 10.88
C PHE A 118 7.98 10.64 12.13
N GLN A 119 9.19 11.19 12.07
CA GLN A 119 9.74 11.99 13.18
C GLN A 119 8.82 13.17 13.53
N LYS A 120 8.36 13.94 12.55
CA LYS A 120 7.40 15.03 12.79
C LYS A 120 6.08 14.53 13.39
N LEU A 121 5.63 13.35 12.96
CA LEU A 121 4.39 12.76 13.44
C LEU A 121 4.44 12.41 14.92
N ILE A 122 5.53 11.79 15.38
CA ILE A 122 5.70 11.42 16.78
C ILE A 122 5.94 12.61 17.71
N ASP A 123 6.48 13.71 17.17
CA ASP A 123 6.67 14.97 17.90
C ASP A 123 5.39 15.83 17.98
N SER A 124 4.30 15.38 17.34
CA SER A 124 3.02 16.10 17.41
C SER A 124 2.41 16.04 18.81
N SER A 125 1.62 17.06 19.17
CA SER A 125 0.94 17.09 20.48
C SER A 125 -0.12 16.00 20.67
N ASP A 126 -0.53 15.35 19.60
CA ASP A 126 -1.57 14.34 19.58
C ASP A 126 -1.24 13.24 18.53
N PRO A 127 -0.25 12.37 18.81
CA PRO A 127 0.22 11.36 17.86
C PRO A 127 -0.85 10.28 17.61
N PRO A 128 -0.81 9.62 16.45
CA PRO A 128 -1.71 8.49 16.16
C PRO A 128 -1.33 7.25 16.97
N THR A 129 -2.28 6.33 17.09
CA THR A 129 -2.04 5.02 17.73
C THR A 129 -1.52 3.98 16.73
N ALA A 130 -1.69 4.23 15.43
CA ALA A 130 -1.19 3.37 14.37
C ALA A 130 -0.81 4.16 13.12
N VAL A 131 0.05 3.57 12.28
CA VAL A 131 0.42 4.10 10.96
C VAL A 131 0.18 3.02 9.90
N PHE A 132 -0.50 3.40 8.84
CA PHE A 132 -0.59 2.65 7.60
C PHE A 132 0.46 3.18 6.60
N PHE A 133 1.34 2.30 6.15
CA PHE A 133 2.31 2.56 5.10
C PHE A 133 1.80 1.99 3.77
N ASP A 134 1.69 2.81 2.77
CA ASP A 134 1.18 2.45 1.44
C ASP A 134 2.09 1.53 0.64
N CYS A 135 3.38 1.44 1.02
CA CYS A 135 4.37 0.55 0.44
C CYS A 135 5.48 0.19 1.43
N TYR A 136 6.28 -0.84 1.10
CA TYR A 136 7.38 -1.29 1.97
C TYR A 136 8.48 -0.24 2.16
N LEU A 137 8.74 0.62 1.17
CA LEU A 137 9.76 1.67 1.29
C LEU A 137 9.38 2.72 2.32
N SER A 138 8.12 3.16 2.34
CA SER A 138 7.62 4.08 3.36
C SER A 138 7.66 3.45 4.75
N ALA A 139 7.36 2.14 4.87
CA ALA A 139 7.49 1.42 6.13
C ALA A 139 8.94 1.31 6.62
N MET A 140 9.91 1.13 5.74
CA MET A 140 11.34 1.12 6.10
C MET A 140 11.78 2.47 6.69
N GLY A 141 11.28 3.59 6.12
CA GLY A 141 11.52 4.93 6.66
C GLY A 141 10.93 5.09 8.06
N GLY A 142 9.68 4.69 8.26
CA GLY A 142 9.00 4.72 9.55
C GLY A 142 9.69 3.87 10.62
N LEU A 143 10.11 2.64 10.26
CA LEU A 143 10.86 1.75 11.16
C LEU A 143 12.21 2.34 11.57
N SER A 144 12.94 2.95 10.62
CA SER A 144 14.20 3.63 10.90
C SER A 144 14.00 4.78 11.89
N ALA A 145 12.96 5.61 11.69
CA ALA A 145 12.66 6.73 12.58
C ALA A 145 12.20 6.26 13.96
N ALA A 146 11.34 5.24 14.05
CA ALA A 146 10.94 4.64 15.33
C ALA A 146 12.12 4.13 16.12
N SER A 147 13.07 3.45 15.44
CA SER A 147 14.31 2.99 16.07
C SER A 147 15.18 4.15 16.61
N GLN A 148 15.34 5.22 15.82
CA GLN A 148 16.10 6.41 16.22
C GLN A 148 15.47 7.13 17.41
N ALA A 149 14.14 7.22 17.44
CA ALA A 149 13.38 7.84 18.52
C ALA A 149 13.15 6.91 19.72
N ARG A 150 13.61 5.64 19.67
CA ARG A 150 13.39 4.60 20.69
C ARG A 150 11.91 4.30 20.94
N ILE A 151 11.11 4.38 19.89
CA ILE A 151 9.70 4.04 19.91
C ILE A 151 9.54 2.54 19.65
N SER A 152 8.80 1.88 20.51
CA SER A 152 8.54 0.44 20.44
C SER A 152 7.31 0.14 19.60
N VAL A 153 7.45 -0.72 18.58
CA VAL A 153 6.36 -1.29 17.81
C VAL A 153 6.07 -2.69 18.33
N PRO A 154 4.83 -3.03 18.72
CA PRO A 154 3.60 -2.23 18.67
C PRO A 154 3.28 -1.48 19.98
N GLN A 155 4.12 -1.49 21.02
CA GLN A 155 3.78 -1.02 22.36
C GLN A 155 3.39 0.47 22.39
N ASP A 156 4.16 1.30 21.71
CA ASP A 156 3.94 2.75 21.66
C ASP A 156 3.09 3.14 20.43
N ILE A 157 3.33 2.49 19.28
CA ILE A 157 2.61 2.74 18.04
C ILE A 157 2.51 1.45 17.21
N SER A 158 1.36 1.22 16.60
CA SER A 158 1.13 0.06 15.73
C SER A 158 1.44 0.39 14.26
N PHE A 159 1.95 -0.60 13.52
CA PHE A 159 2.29 -0.46 12.11
C PHE A 159 1.58 -1.50 11.26
N VAL A 160 1.04 -1.07 10.12
CA VAL A 160 0.57 -1.95 9.04
C VAL A 160 1.12 -1.46 7.70
N CYS A 161 1.36 -2.38 6.77
CA CYS A 161 1.99 -2.07 5.50
C CYS A 161 1.29 -2.75 4.33
N PHE A 162 1.14 -2.05 3.21
CA PHE A 162 0.91 -2.69 1.93
C PHE A 162 2.27 -3.10 1.36
N ASP A 163 2.38 -4.33 0.87
CA ASP A 163 3.55 -5.12 0.51
C ASP A 163 4.21 -5.86 1.69
N ASP A 164 4.63 -7.10 1.43
CA ASP A 164 5.33 -7.98 2.38
C ASP A 164 6.80 -8.16 1.96
N ASP A 165 7.69 -7.39 2.61
CA ASP A 165 9.12 -7.58 2.42
C ASP A 165 9.65 -8.72 3.33
N PRO A 166 10.56 -9.60 2.84
CA PRO A 166 11.15 -10.64 3.66
C PRO A 166 11.77 -10.16 4.98
N LEU A 167 12.29 -8.94 5.03
CA LEU A 167 12.86 -8.34 6.24
C LEU A 167 11.81 -8.16 7.34
N PHE A 168 10.55 -7.91 6.97
CA PHE A 168 9.45 -7.74 7.93
C PHE A 168 9.20 -8.96 8.80
N LYS A 169 9.54 -10.17 8.30
CA LYS A 169 9.42 -11.43 9.04
C LYS A 169 10.52 -11.64 10.06
N THR A 170 11.64 -10.93 9.90
CA THR A 170 12.83 -11.07 10.78
C THR A 170 12.82 -10.10 11.94
N MET A 171 11.90 -9.16 11.99
CA MET A 171 11.76 -8.18 13.06
C MET A 171 11.20 -8.83 14.33
N SER A 172 11.55 -8.28 15.50
CA SER A 172 11.00 -8.71 16.80
C SER A 172 9.47 -8.56 16.86
N ALA A 173 8.94 -7.51 16.25
CA ALA A 173 7.52 -7.35 15.97
C ALA A 173 7.30 -7.46 14.46
N ALA A 174 7.14 -8.68 13.97
CA ALA A 174 6.92 -8.92 12.54
C ALA A 174 5.74 -8.08 12.02
N MET A 175 5.93 -7.43 10.86
CA MET A 175 4.97 -6.47 10.29
C MET A 175 3.69 -7.15 9.83
N THR A 176 2.55 -6.67 10.31
CA THR A 176 1.23 -6.97 9.74
C THR A 176 1.11 -6.29 8.38
N CYS A 177 0.82 -7.07 7.35
CA CYS A 177 0.84 -6.55 5.99
C CYS A 177 -0.11 -7.29 5.03
N VAL A 178 -0.22 -6.74 3.83
CA VAL A 178 -0.85 -7.39 2.68
C VAL A 178 0.24 -7.68 1.66
N SER A 179 0.26 -8.88 1.08
CA SER A 179 1.18 -9.22 -0.01
C SER A 179 0.46 -9.36 -1.34
N GLN A 180 1.19 -9.03 -2.40
CA GLN A 180 0.82 -9.22 -3.79
C GLN A 180 1.41 -10.52 -4.32
N ASP A 181 0.70 -11.21 -5.24
CA ASP A 181 1.27 -12.35 -5.98
C ASP A 181 1.97 -11.87 -7.26
N LEU A 182 3.20 -11.35 -7.08
CA LEU A 182 4.00 -10.82 -8.19
C LEU A 182 4.31 -11.89 -9.25
N THR A 183 4.36 -13.16 -8.85
CA THR A 183 4.58 -14.28 -9.79
C THR A 183 3.39 -14.46 -10.71
N SER A 184 2.19 -14.47 -10.16
CA SER A 184 0.95 -14.57 -10.95
C SER A 184 0.72 -13.31 -11.79
N ILE A 185 1.02 -12.12 -11.28
CA ILE A 185 0.96 -10.87 -12.06
C ILE A 185 1.83 -11.01 -13.32
N GLY A 186 3.10 -11.42 -13.15
CA GLY A 186 4.02 -11.62 -14.28
C GLY A 186 3.53 -12.67 -15.28
N LYS A 187 3.03 -13.81 -14.79
CA LYS A 187 2.49 -14.88 -15.62
C LYS A 187 1.30 -14.40 -16.45
N HIS A 188 0.29 -13.83 -15.82
CA HIS A 188 -0.93 -13.36 -16.48
C HIS A 188 -0.62 -12.25 -17.50
N ALA A 189 0.33 -11.39 -17.19
CA ALA A 189 0.74 -10.35 -18.12
C ALA A 189 1.39 -10.91 -19.39
N VAL A 190 2.25 -11.92 -19.27
CA VAL A 190 2.83 -12.60 -20.44
C VAL A 190 1.74 -13.31 -21.24
N GLU A 191 0.83 -14.02 -20.59
CA GLU A 191 -0.29 -14.70 -21.25
C GLU A 191 -1.16 -13.68 -22.02
N LEU A 192 -1.49 -12.55 -21.41
CA LEU A 192 -2.27 -11.50 -22.03
C LEU A 192 -1.53 -10.85 -23.22
N LEU A 193 -0.22 -10.58 -23.05
CA LEU A 193 0.61 -10.02 -24.11
C LEU A 193 0.70 -10.96 -25.31
N LEU A 194 0.92 -12.26 -25.08
CA LEU A 194 0.96 -13.27 -26.15
C LEU A 194 -0.39 -13.36 -26.87
N LYS A 195 -1.50 -13.28 -26.15
CA LYS A 195 -2.84 -13.21 -26.74
C LYS A 195 -2.96 -12.05 -27.73
N ARG A 196 -2.47 -10.87 -27.40
CA ARG A 196 -2.49 -9.68 -28.27
C ARG A 196 -1.53 -9.84 -29.47
N ILE A 197 -0.35 -10.41 -29.26
CA ILE A 197 0.61 -10.69 -30.33
C ILE A 197 0.00 -11.64 -31.38
N HIS A 198 -0.82 -12.59 -30.97
CA HIS A 198 -1.53 -13.50 -31.87
C HIS A 198 -2.81 -12.90 -32.51
N GLY A 199 -3.07 -11.60 -32.24
CA GLY A 199 -4.19 -10.87 -32.86
C GLY A 199 -5.54 -11.04 -32.17
N ASP A 200 -5.61 -11.67 -31.01
CA ASP A 200 -6.85 -11.78 -30.25
C ASP A 200 -7.08 -10.57 -29.34
N TYR A 201 -7.97 -9.70 -29.76
CA TYR A 201 -8.41 -8.48 -29.06
C TYR A 201 -9.89 -8.56 -28.64
N THR A 202 -10.48 -9.75 -28.53
CA THR A 202 -11.92 -9.95 -28.26
C THR A 202 -12.36 -9.36 -26.93
N ASP A 203 -11.45 -9.30 -25.94
CA ASP A 203 -11.68 -8.76 -24.59
C ASP A 203 -10.84 -7.51 -24.28
N PHE A 204 -10.31 -6.83 -25.31
CA PHE A 204 -9.52 -5.60 -25.14
C PHE A 204 -10.42 -4.36 -24.90
N PRO A 205 -10.07 -3.44 -23.97
CA PRO A 205 -8.99 -3.56 -22.99
C PRO A 205 -9.41 -4.46 -21.82
N LYS A 206 -8.47 -5.23 -21.28
CA LYS A 206 -8.68 -6.10 -20.14
C LYS A 206 -7.92 -5.60 -18.91
N ILE A 207 -8.62 -5.49 -17.79
CA ILE A 207 -8.01 -5.33 -16.46
C ILE A 207 -8.11 -6.68 -15.76
N ASP A 208 -6.98 -7.35 -15.57
CA ASP A 208 -6.87 -8.61 -14.85
C ASP A 208 -6.44 -8.30 -13.42
N MET A 209 -7.40 -8.44 -12.49
CA MET A 209 -7.22 -8.07 -11.08
C MET A 209 -7.02 -9.32 -10.25
N LEU A 210 -5.86 -9.45 -9.63
CA LEU A 210 -5.47 -10.58 -8.79
C LEU A 210 -5.73 -10.27 -7.31
N ASP A 211 -6.12 -11.29 -6.57
CA ASP A 211 -6.37 -11.17 -5.14
C ASP A 211 -5.06 -10.93 -4.37
N VAL A 212 -5.20 -10.39 -3.17
CA VAL A 212 -4.10 -10.11 -2.24
C VAL A 212 -4.22 -11.01 -1.01
N VAL A 213 -3.10 -11.24 -0.33
CA VAL A 213 -3.06 -12.06 0.88
C VAL A 213 -2.77 -11.21 2.10
N PHE A 214 -3.67 -11.23 3.08
CA PHE A 214 -3.48 -10.56 4.36
C PHE A 214 -2.68 -11.44 5.33
N HIS A 215 -1.69 -10.84 5.98
CA HIS A 215 -0.81 -11.47 6.96
C HIS A 215 -0.90 -10.74 8.30
N PRO A 216 -1.79 -11.12 9.23
CA PRO A 216 -1.79 -10.60 10.58
C PRO A 216 -0.53 -11.09 11.31
N ARG A 217 0.22 -10.17 11.91
CA ARG A 217 1.45 -10.45 12.65
C ARG A 217 1.51 -9.62 13.93
N LEU A 218 2.71 -9.33 14.44
CA LEU A 218 2.94 -8.80 15.78
C LEU A 218 3.03 -7.27 15.88
N SER A 219 2.97 -6.54 14.76
CA SER A 219 3.17 -5.09 14.73
C SER A 219 1.95 -4.26 15.11
N VAL A 220 0.84 -4.92 15.51
CA VAL A 220 -0.41 -4.24 15.90
C VAL A 220 -0.76 -4.61 17.33
N LYS A 221 -0.90 -3.60 18.19
CA LYS A 221 -1.35 -3.71 19.58
C LYS A 221 -2.87 -3.82 19.63
N ASP A 222 -3.38 -4.64 20.52
CA ASP A 222 -4.83 -4.73 20.76
C ASP A 222 -5.27 -3.66 21.78
N LEU A 223 -6.05 -2.69 21.32
CA LEU A 223 -6.64 -1.61 22.11
C LEU A 223 -8.15 -1.81 22.35
N SER A 224 -8.73 -2.91 21.83
CA SER A 224 -10.19 -3.16 21.88
C SER A 224 -10.73 -3.44 23.30
N GLY A 225 -9.85 -3.61 24.26
CA GLY A 225 -10.23 -3.96 25.64
C GLY A 225 -10.71 -5.40 25.84
N HIS A 226 -10.69 -6.21 24.79
CA HIS A 226 -10.93 -7.65 24.88
C HIS A 226 -9.68 -8.32 25.42
N ASN A 227 -9.60 -8.42 26.77
CA ASN A 227 -8.60 -9.29 27.40
C ASN A 227 -8.85 -10.72 26.90
N SER A 228 -7.95 -11.22 26.08
CA SER A 228 -7.83 -12.67 25.87
C SER A 228 -7.39 -13.28 27.19
N THR A 229 -8.35 -13.63 28.03
CA THR A 229 -8.12 -14.57 29.13
C THR A 229 -7.79 -15.91 28.49
N THR A 230 -6.51 -16.10 28.16
CA THR A 230 -5.97 -17.46 28.03
C THR A 230 -6.08 -18.09 29.40
N SER A 231 -7.21 -18.81 29.60
CA SER A 231 -7.35 -19.74 30.71
C SER A 231 -6.22 -20.76 30.60
N GLY A 232 -5.20 -20.58 31.42
CA GLY A 232 -4.28 -21.67 31.76
C GLY A 232 -5.17 -22.80 32.31
N LYS A 233 -5.13 -23.94 31.67
CA LYS A 233 -5.52 -25.20 32.29
C LYS A 233 -4.24 -25.94 32.62
N ASP A 234 -4.18 -26.22 33.90
CA ASP A 234 -3.26 -27.12 34.61
C ASP A 234 -2.99 -28.44 33.88
#